data_621f9f1890d51aba247680b8e9ee0af8
#
_entry.id   621f9f1890d51aba247680b8e9ee0af8
#
_cell.length_a   1.000
_cell.length_b   1.000
_cell.length_c   1.000
_cell.angle_alpha   90.00
_cell.angle_beta   90.00
_cell.angle_gamma   90.00
#
_symmetry.space_group_name_H-M   'P 1'
#
loop_
_entity.id
_entity.type
_entity.pdbx_description
1 polymer ?
#
loop_
_entity_poly.entity_id
_entity_poly.type
_entity_poly.pdbx_seq_one_letter_code
_entity_poly.pdbx_strand_id
1 'polypeptide(L)'
;MRATLRTKIQQLLRYIFVGGLSMFPLILVLIVVNFIKDLGISAFSSLHQYTHSFGVTVGLIVIVIVLFAVLGYSIEKYGRSMFVSIIDSLFERIPAIRSVYSVSKKLATMLSGGEDGGKKEVVLVEYPKEAVWVPAYLLNRQGNICVLFIPTSPNPTSGYTVIVDEKLTIKTTLTLQEASSFIISMGADFPKKEEIAEKLNVR
;
A
#
# COMPACT_ATOMS: atom_id res chain seq x y z
N MET A 1 29.28 0.25 -47.40
CA MET A 1 28.74 -1.08 -47.01
C MET A 1 28.78 -1.36 -45.50
N ARG A 2 29.88 -1.10 -44.77
CA ARG A 2 29.97 -1.33 -43.30
C ARG A 2 29.09 -0.41 -42.47
N ALA A 3 28.90 0.85 -42.83
CA ALA A 3 28.05 1.79 -42.12
C ALA A 3 26.57 1.41 -42.12
N THR A 4 26.08 0.97 -43.30
CA THR A 4 24.65 0.53 -43.48
C THR A 4 24.32 -0.74 -42.71
N LEU A 5 25.28 -1.65 -42.55
CA LEU A 5 25.11 -2.88 -41.76
C LEU A 5 25.01 -2.56 -40.26
N ARG A 6 25.84 -1.64 -39.77
CA ARG A 6 25.83 -1.20 -38.36
C ARG A 6 24.51 -0.53 -37.99
N THR A 7 23.96 0.29 -38.86
CA THR A 7 22.66 0.94 -38.64
C THR A 7 21.53 -0.06 -38.60
N LYS A 8 21.53 -1.07 -39.51
CA LYS A 8 20.52 -2.13 -39.51
C LYS A 8 20.55 -3.00 -38.23
N ILE A 9 21.78 -3.32 -37.75
CA ILE A 9 21.95 -4.07 -36.50
C ILE A 9 21.44 -3.24 -35.32
N GLN A 10 21.74 -1.96 -35.25
CA GLN A 10 21.24 -1.07 -34.19
C GLN A 10 19.70 -0.96 -34.20
N GLN A 11 19.09 -0.88 -35.37
CA GLN A 11 17.62 -0.89 -35.51
C GLN A 11 17.03 -2.21 -35.05
N LEU A 12 17.61 -3.34 -35.43
CA LEU A 12 17.14 -4.65 -34.98
C LEU A 12 17.24 -4.81 -33.46
N LEU A 13 18.36 -4.42 -32.86
CA LEU A 13 18.54 -4.45 -31.40
C LEU A 13 17.53 -3.55 -30.69
N ARG A 14 17.24 -2.37 -31.25
CA ARG A 14 16.20 -1.48 -30.73
C ARG A 14 14.82 -2.13 -30.78
N TYR A 15 14.45 -2.79 -31.87
CA TYR A 15 13.16 -3.47 -31.99
C TYR A 15 13.04 -4.65 -31.01
N ILE A 16 14.12 -5.43 -30.83
CA ILE A 16 14.16 -6.51 -29.86
C ILE A 16 14.00 -5.94 -28.43
N PHE A 17 14.71 -4.88 -28.13
CA PHE A 17 14.64 -4.24 -26.81
C PHE A 17 13.26 -3.66 -26.51
N VAL A 18 12.68 -2.91 -27.44
CA VAL A 18 11.35 -2.32 -27.31
C VAL A 18 10.27 -3.41 -27.22
N GLY A 19 10.38 -4.44 -28.06
CA GLY A 19 9.47 -5.59 -28.01
C GLY A 19 9.56 -6.36 -26.70
N GLY A 20 10.77 -6.62 -26.20
CA GLY A 20 10.98 -7.25 -24.91
C GLY A 20 10.43 -6.42 -23.75
N LEU A 21 10.65 -5.11 -23.78
CA LEU A 21 10.12 -4.20 -22.77
C LEU A 21 8.59 -4.15 -22.77
N SER A 22 7.97 -4.22 -23.96
CA SER A 22 6.51 -4.28 -24.11
C SER A 22 5.89 -5.58 -23.55
N MET A 23 6.67 -6.66 -23.49
CA MET A 23 6.23 -7.95 -22.90
C MET A 23 6.45 -7.97 -21.36
N PHE A 24 7.21 -7.05 -20.80
CA PHE A 24 7.55 -7.04 -19.39
C PHE A 24 6.31 -7.07 -18.46
N PRO A 25 5.25 -6.25 -18.67
CA PRO A 25 4.05 -6.33 -17.81
C PRO A 25 3.39 -7.69 -17.84
N LEU A 26 3.32 -8.33 -19.01
CA LEU A 26 2.73 -9.67 -19.14
C LEU A 26 3.56 -10.73 -18.40
N ILE A 27 4.88 -10.68 -18.55
CA ILE A 27 5.79 -11.59 -17.86
C ILE A 27 5.66 -11.41 -16.36
N LEU A 28 5.60 -10.17 -15.86
CA LEU A 28 5.43 -9.88 -14.44
C LEU A 28 4.13 -10.47 -13.89
N VAL A 29 3.01 -10.30 -14.62
CA VAL A 29 1.71 -10.88 -14.23
C VAL A 29 1.80 -12.41 -14.16
N LEU A 30 2.42 -13.06 -15.15
CA LEU A 30 2.59 -14.51 -15.15
C LEU A 30 3.45 -15.00 -13.98
N ILE A 31 4.52 -14.27 -13.62
CA ILE A 31 5.36 -14.59 -12.47
C ILE A 31 4.54 -14.51 -11.18
N VAL A 32 3.77 -13.43 -10.99
CA VAL A 32 2.92 -13.24 -9.80
C VAL A 32 1.86 -14.31 -9.70
N VAL A 33 1.17 -14.64 -10.79
CA VAL A 33 0.14 -15.71 -10.83
C VAL A 33 0.76 -17.07 -10.46
N ASN A 34 1.92 -17.42 -11.04
CA ASN A 34 2.60 -18.65 -10.69
C ASN A 34 3.03 -18.67 -9.22
N PHE A 35 3.57 -17.57 -8.71
CA PHE A 35 3.96 -17.45 -7.31
C PHE A 35 2.77 -17.68 -6.36
N ILE A 36 1.62 -17.05 -6.62
CA ILE A 36 0.40 -17.23 -5.81
C ILE A 36 -0.09 -18.68 -5.87
N LYS A 37 -0.09 -19.27 -7.07
CA LYS A 37 -0.45 -20.69 -7.27
C LYS A 37 0.46 -21.63 -6.46
N ASP A 38 1.77 -21.42 -6.54
CA ASP A 38 2.75 -22.27 -5.86
C ASP A 38 2.67 -22.10 -4.33
N LEU A 39 2.41 -20.88 -3.86
CA LEU A 39 2.15 -20.63 -2.43
C LEU A 39 0.88 -21.37 -1.95
N GLY A 40 -0.20 -21.33 -2.73
CA GLY A 40 -1.45 -22.05 -2.41
C GLY A 40 -1.25 -23.58 -2.40
N ILE A 41 -0.58 -24.13 -3.40
CA ILE A 41 -0.27 -25.56 -3.47
C ILE A 41 0.62 -25.98 -2.29
N SER A 42 1.65 -25.22 -1.98
CA SER A 42 2.55 -25.51 -0.88
C SER A 42 1.85 -25.46 0.48
N ALA A 43 0.99 -24.49 0.71
CA ALA A 43 0.18 -24.38 1.92
C ALA A 43 -0.80 -25.58 2.05
N PHE A 44 -1.47 -25.95 0.95
CA PHE A 44 -2.37 -27.08 0.92
C PHE A 44 -1.62 -28.41 1.17
N SER A 45 -0.50 -28.63 0.48
CA SER A 45 0.28 -29.86 0.61
C SER A 45 0.86 -30.02 2.01
N SER A 46 1.38 -28.93 2.59
CA SER A 46 1.88 -28.94 3.96
C SER A 46 0.77 -29.33 4.95
N LEU A 47 -0.41 -28.74 4.82
CA LEU A 47 -1.54 -29.06 5.70
C LEU A 47 -2.03 -30.51 5.47
N HIS A 48 -2.11 -30.94 4.21
CA HIS A 48 -2.53 -32.29 3.84
C HIS A 48 -1.58 -33.38 4.39
N GLN A 49 -0.30 -33.09 4.48
CA GLN A 49 0.70 -33.99 5.06
C GLN A 49 0.41 -34.30 6.54
N TYR A 50 -0.18 -33.38 7.28
CA TYR A 50 -0.56 -33.60 8.69
C TYR A 50 -1.94 -34.27 8.82
N THR A 51 -2.89 -33.95 7.96
CA THR A 51 -4.28 -34.43 8.08
C THR A 51 -4.49 -35.80 7.47
N HIS A 52 -3.66 -36.20 6.50
CA HIS A 52 -3.78 -37.44 5.70
C HIS A 52 -5.16 -37.66 5.06
N SER A 53 -6.03 -36.64 5.04
CA SER A 53 -7.39 -36.71 4.49
C SER A 53 -7.73 -35.42 3.74
N PHE A 54 -8.11 -35.57 2.46
CA PHE A 54 -8.49 -34.44 1.62
C PHE A 54 -9.66 -33.63 2.20
N GLY A 55 -10.69 -34.33 2.71
CA GLY A 55 -11.86 -33.68 3.29
C GLY A 55 -11.53 -32.87 4.55
N VAL A 56 -10.66 -33.41 5.41
CA VAL A 56 -10.21 -32.70 6.62
C VAL A 56 -9.36 -31.48 6.26
N THR A 57 -8.46 -31.61 5.29
CA THR A 57 -7.64 -30.50 4.81
C THR A 57 -8.49 -29.35 4.28
N VAL A 58 -9.43 -29.65 3.39
CA VAL A 58 -10.36 -28.66 2.84
C VAL A 58 -11.22 -28.04 3.94
N GLY A 59 -11.76 -28.86 4.86
CA GLY A 59 -12.54 -28.40 5.99
C GLY A 59 -11.78 -27.40 6.88
N LEU A 60 -10.52 -27.67 7.18
CA LEU A 60 -9.66 -26.75 7.95
C LEU A 60 -9.42 -25.44 7.21
N ILE A 61 -9.17 -25.48 5.91
CA ILE A 61 -8.99 -24.25 5.10
C ILE A 61 -10.26 -23.42 5.12
N VAL A 62 -11.42 -24.05 4.93
CA VAL A 62 -12.74 -23.36 4.99
C VAL A 62 -12.96 -22.73 6.36
N ILE A 63 -12.66 -23.45 7.45
CA ILE A 63 -12.77 -22.92 8.81
C ILE A 63 -11.90 -21.68 8.99
N VAL A 64 -10.66 -21.71 8.52
CA VAL A 64 -9.74 -20.55 8.59
C VAL A 64 -10.31 -19.36 7.80
N ILE A 65 -10.79 -19.58 6.59
CA ILE A 65 -11.39 -18.53 5.76
C ILE A 65 -12.60 -17.91 6.46
N VAL A 66 -13.50 -18.75 6.99
CA VAL A 66 -14.68 -18.29 7.73
C VAL A 66 -14.28 -17.51 8.98
N LEU A 67 -13.26 -17.97 9.71
CA LEU A 67 -12.73 -17.26 10.88
C LEU A 67 -12.24 -15.86 10.49
N PHE A 68 -11.44 -15.72 9.42
CA PHE A 68 -10.98 -14.42 8.93
C PHE A 68 -12.14 -13.53 8.46
N ALA A 69 -13.15 -14.10 7.79
CA ALA A 69 -14.33 -13.36 7.37
C ALA A 69 -15.13 -12.82 8.56
N VAL A 70 -15.34 -13.64 9.59
CA VAL A 70 -16.02 -13.23 10.83
C VAL A 70 -15.25 -12.17 11.59
N LEU A 71 -13.93 -12.33 11.68
CA LEU A 71 -13.05 -11.31 12.29
C LEU A 71 -13.12 -9.99 11.53
N GLY A 72 -13.00 -10.01 10.19
CA GLY A 72 -13.11 -8.83 9.35
C GLY A 72 -14.45 -8.12 9.50
N TYR A 73 -15.54 -8.87 9.43
CA TYR A 73 -16.90 -8.35 9.65
C TYR A 73 -17.07 -7.73 11.04
N SER A 74 -16.53 -8.38 12.07
CA SER A 74 -16.59 -7.88 13.44
C SER A 74 -15.85 -6.56 13.63
N ILE A 75 -14.68 -6.44 13.00
CA ILE A 75 -13.87 -5.20 13.04
C ILE A 75 -14.59 -4.07 12.31
N GLU A 76 -15.16 -4.34 11.13
CA GLU A 76 -15.87 -3.34 10.33
C GLU A 76 -17.14 -2.83 11.02
N LYS A 77 -17.92 -3.72 11.64
CA LYS A 77 -19.22 -3.39 12.20
C LYS A 77 -19.16 -2.83 13.62
N TYR A 78 -18.27 -3.37 14.45
CA TYR A 78 -18.19 -3.05 15.89
C TYR A 78 -16.91 -2.31 16.27
N GLY A 79 -16.10 -1.91 15.30
CA GLY A 79 -14.77 -1.37 15.53
C GLY A 79 -13.82 -2.47 16.03
N ARG A 80 -13.17 -2.24 17.16
CA ARG A 80 -12.20 -3.20 17.68
C ARG A 80 -12.89 -4.49 18.15
N SER A 81 -12.67 -5.59 17.45
CA SER A 81 -13.20 -6.90 17.85
C SER A 81 -12.68 -7.27 19.26
N MET A 82 -13.56 -7.80 20.11
CA MET A 82 -13.19 -8.35 21.41
C MET A 82 -12.03 -9.36 21.30
N PHE A 83 -11.97 -10.11 20.19
CA PHE A 83 -10.90 -11.07 19.91
C PHE A 83 -9.55 -10.37 19.68
N VAL A 84 -9.52 -9.27 18.92
CA VAL A 84 -8.32 -8.46 18.71
C VAL A 84 -7.85 -7.86 20.04
N SER A 85 -8.78 -7.42 20.89
CA SER A 85 -8.47 -6.89 22.22
C SER A 85 -7.85 -7.94 23.15
N ILE A 86 -8.32 -9.19 23.09
CA ILE A 86 -7.73 -10.31 23.86
C ILE A 86 -6.32 -10.61 23.37
N ILE A 87 -6.12 -10.69 22.06
CA ILE A 87 -4.79 -10.92 21.45
C ILE A 87 -3.85 -9.77 21.81
N ASP A 88 -4.30 -8.53 21.72
CA ASP A 88 -3.55 -7.35 22.15
C ASP A 88 -3.09 -7.48 23.60
N SER A 89 -4.02 -7.78 24.50
CA SER A 89 -3.73 -7.93 25.93
C SER A 89 -2.75 -9.07 26.22
N LEU A 90 -2.77 -10.13 25.42
CA LEU A 90 -1.86 -11.27 25.57
C LEU A 90 -0.44 -10.91 25.13
N PHE A 91 -0.28 -10.30 23.96
CA PHE A 91 1.05 -9.93 23.41
C PHE A 91 1.66 -8.72 24.11
N GLU A 92 0.86 -7.79 24.61
CA GLU A 92 1.35 -6.66 25.41
C GLU A 92 1.96 -7.07 26.75
N ARG A 93 1.57 -8.25 27.28
CA ARG A 93 2.10 -8.81 28.52
C ARG A 93 3.49 -9.46 28.38
N ILE A 94 3.92 -9.77 27.18
CA ILE A 94 5.20 -10.44 26.91
C ILE A 94 6.24 -9.38 26.53
N PRO A 95 7.20 -9.01 27.43
CA PRO A 95 8.13 -7.89 27.21
C PRO A 95 8.94 -8.02 25.90
N ALA A 96 9.38 -9.23 25.56
CA ALA A 96 10.17 -9.48 24.34
C ALA A 96 9.39 -9.29 23.04
N ILE A 97 8.07 -9.52 23.06
CA ILE A 97 7.20 -9.48 21.88
C ILE A 97 6.50 -8.11 21.77
N ARG A 98 6.28 -7.45 22.89
CA ARG A 98 5.53 -6.19 22.98
C ARG A 98 6.01 -5.13 21.97
N SER A 99 7.31 -4.92 21.87
CA SER A 99 7.86 -3.90 20.96
C SER A 99 7.59 -4.23 19.50
N VAL A 100 7.85 -5.47 19.08
CA VAL A 100 7.62 -5.93 17.70
C VAL A 100 6.12 -5.91 17.38
N TYR A 101 5.29 -6.41 18.29
CA TYR A 101 3.84 -6.44 18.12
C TYR A 101 3.25 -5.03 18.01
N SER A 102 3.66 -4.10 18.88
CA SER A 102 3.15 -2.72 18.86
C SER A 102 3.52 -1.98 17.57
N VAL A 103 4.74 -2.20 17.04
CA VAL A 103 5.16 -1.63 15.75
C VAL A 103 4.36 -2.25 14.61
N SER A 104 4.25 -3.58 14.57
CA SER A 104 3.49 -4.30 13.53
C SER A 104 2.02 -3.89 13.54
N LYS A 105 1.42 -3.74 14.73
CA LYS A 105 0.05 -3.25 14.90
C LYS A 105 -0.12 -1.83 14.36
N LYS A 106 0.79 -0.91 14.70
CA LYS A 106 0.77 0.45 14.16
C LYS A 106 0.86 0.47 12.64
N LEU A 107 1.74 -0.36 12.07
CA LEU A 107 1.85 -0.50 10.61
C LEU A 107 0.56 -1.06 10.01
N ALA A 108 -0.02 -2.11 10.59
CA ALA A 108 -1.28 -2.67 10.12
C ALA A 108 -2.42 -1.64 10.20
N THR A 109 -2.51 -0.88 11.30
CA THR A 109 -3.50 0.21 11.47
C THR A 109 -3.28 1.32 10.43
N MET A 110 -2.04 1.67 10.14
CA MET A 110 -1.72 2.64 9.07
C MET A 110 -2.16 2.14 7.69
N LEU A 111 -1.99 0.87 7.40
CA LEU A 111 -2.37 0.26 6.12
C LEU A 111 -3.89 0.06 5.98
N SER A 112 -4.58 -0.26 7.08
CA SER A 112 -6.02 -0.54 7.09
C SER A 112 -6.93 0.69 7.27
N GLY A 113 -6.38 1.90 7.37
CA GLY A 113 -7.18 3.12 7.44
C GLY A 113 -7.36 3.74 8.83
N GLY A 114 -6.77 3.16 9.90
CA GLY A 114 -6.81 3.69 11.26
C GLY A 114 -7.91 3.08 12.14
N GLU A 115 -7.77 3.22 13.45
CA GLU A 115 -8.72 2.67 14.46
C GLU A 115 -10.09 3.36 14.43
N ASP A 116 -10.19 4.56 13.87
CA ASP A 116 -11.43 5.37 13.88
C ASP A 116 -12.28 5.25 12.60
N GLY A 117 -11.95 4.33 11.67
CA GLY A 117 -12.70 4.21 10.40
C GLY A 117 -12.69 5.50 9.56
N GLY A 118 -11.92 6.51 9.98
CA GLY A 118 -11.77 7.78 9.28
C GLY A 118 -11.03 7.59 7.97
N LYS A 119 -11.63 8.03 6.87
CA LYS A 119 -10.92 8.16 5.59
C LYS A 119 -9.64 8.95 5.86
N LYS A 120 -8.47 8.33 5.67
CA LYS A 120 -7.21 9.08 5.75
C LYS A 120 -7.29 10.27 4.81
N GLU A 121 -7.24 11.45 5.39
CA GLU A 121 -7.31 12.69 4.65
C GLU A 121 -5.97 12.89 3.92
N VAL A 122 -6.04 13.13 2.63
CA VAL A 122 -4.89 13.51 1.81
C VAL A 122 -4.89 15.02 1.68
N VAL A 123 -3.78 15.63 2.05
CA VAL A 123 -3.57 17.07 1.94
C VAL A 123 -2.40 17.36 1.03
N LEU A 124 -2.34 18.57 0.46
CA LEU A 124 -1.14 19.09 -0.16
C LEU A 124 -0.40 19.96 0.85
N VAL A 125 0.92 19.82 0.86
CA VAL A 125 1.82 20.63 1.70
C VAL A 125 3.03 21.06 0.88
N GLU A 126 3.54 22.25 1.18
CA GLU A 126 4.79 22.72 0.58
C GLU A 126 5.99 21.98 1.19
N TYR A 127 6.72 21.26 0.36
CA TYR A 127 7.91 20.51 0.77
C TYR A 127 8.79 20.21 -0.45
N PRO A 128 10.12 20.31 -0.37
CA PRO A 128 10.95 20.75 0.77
C PRO A 128 11.06 22.28 0.92
N LYS A 129 10.42 23.04 0.05
CA LYS A 129 10.45 24.50 0.05
C LYS A 129 9.11 25.08 -0.43
N GLU A 130 8.95 26.39 -0.25
CA GLU A 130 7.81 27.14 -0.74
C GLU A 130 7.58 26.94 -2.25
N ALA A 131 6.32 26.97 -2.66
CA ALA A 131 5.84 26.75 -4.04
C ALA A 131 6.14 25.38 -4.64
N VAL A 132 6.60 24.39 -3.84
CA VAL A 132 6.72 22.99 -4.24
C VAL A 132 5.73 22.16 -3.46
N TRP A 133 4.67 21.70 -4.13
CA TRP A 133 3.55 21.00 -3.52
C TRP A 133 3.67 19.49 -3.67
N VAL A 134 3.44 18.78 -2.56
CA VAL A 134 3.45 17.32 -2.52
C VAL A 134 2.23 16.78 -1.80
N PRO A 135 1.66 15.65 -2.21
CA PRO A 135 0.61 14.98 -1.45
C PRO A 135 1.19 14.39 -0.16
N ALA A 136 0.46 14.58 0.93
CA ALA A 136 0.81 14.06 2.25
C ALA A 136 -0.42 13.41 2.91
N TYR A 137 -0.18 12.38 3.70
CA TYR A 137 -1.22 11.69 4.47
C TYR A 137 -1.32 12.29 5.86
N LEU A 138 -2.50 12.75 6.24
CA LEU A 138 -2.76 13.23 7.59
C LEU A 138 -2.76 12.04 8.55
N LEU A 139 -1.76 11.98 9.43
CA LEU A 139 -1.63 10.92 10.44
C LEU A 139 -2.34 11.27 11.75
N ASN A 140 -2.23 12.54 12.17
CA ASN A 140 -2.80 13.02 13.42
C ASN A 140 -3.05 14.53 13.35
N ARG A 141 -4.03 15.00 14.14
CA ARG A 141 -4.35 16.43 14.30
C ARG A 141 -4.56 16.73 15.77
N GLN A 142 -3.91 17.78 16.26
CA GLN A 142 -4.09 18.27 17.61
C GLN A 142 -4.16 19.81 17.59
N GLY A 143 -5.35 20.35 17.79
CA GLY A 143 -5.59 21.81 17.61
C GLY A 143 -5.25 22.24 16.18
N ASN A 144 -4.37 23.20 16.03
CA ASN A 144 -3.89 23.72 14.74
C ASN A 144 -2.68 22.96 14.18
N ILE A 145 -2.19 21.93 14.89
CA ILE A 145 -1.00 21.19 14.50
C ILE A 145 -1.41 19.90 13.80
N CYS A 146 -0.85 19.66 12.61
CA CYS A 146 -1.02 18.46 11.84
C CYS A 146 0.28 17.68 11.78
N VAL A 147 0.22 16.36 12.03
CA VAL A 147 1.30 15.43 11.77
C VAL A 147 1.03 14.77 10.42
N LEU A 148 1.92 14.99 9.47
CA LEU A 148 1.79 14.51 8.10
C LEU A 148 2.89 13.52 7.78
N PHE A 149 2.55 12.53 6.94
CA PHE A 149 3.53 11.67 6.29
C PHE A 149 3.61 12.05 4.81
N ILE A 150 4.78 12.46 4.37
CA ILE A 150 5.10 12.78 2.99
C ILE A 150 5.81 11.58 2.37
N PRO A 151 5.12 10.81 1.51
CA PRO A 151 5.71 9.62 0.90
C PRO A 151 6.71 9.97 -0.19
N THR A 152 7.64 9.06 -0.47
CA THR A 152 8.60 9.18 -1.57
C THR A 152 8.18 8.38 -2.79
N SER A 153 8.49 8.86 -3.99
CA SER A 153 8.27 8.13 -5.24
C SER A 153 9.47 7.23 -5.56
N PRO A 154 9.26 6.02 -6.12
CA PRO A 154 7.98 5.36 -6.38
C PRO A 154 7.46 4.53 -5.20
N ASN A 155 8.14 4.53 -4.05
CA ASN A 155 7.77 3.72 -2.89
C ASN A 155 6.99 4.54 -1.85
N PRO A 156 5.66 4.40 -1.78
CA PRO A 156 4.83 5.17 -0.85
C PRO A 156 4.97 4.74 0.62
N THR A 157 5.70 3.65 0.91
CA THR A 157 5.92 3.18 2.29
C THR A 157 7.11 3.86 2.97
N SER A 158 7.98 4.52 2.19
CA SER A 158 9.07 5.36 2.68
C SER A 158 8.71 6.84 2.54
N GLY A 159 9.27 7.68 3.41
CA GLY A 159 8.95 9.11 3.38
C GLY A 159 9.40 9.84 4.64
N TYR A 160 8.89 11.04 4.81
CA TYR A 160 9.19 11.92 5.93
C TYR A 160 7.94 12.15 6.77
N THR A 161 8.10 12.11 8.10
CA THR A 161 7.06 12.57 9.01
C THR A 161 7.37 14.00 9.41
N VAL A 162 6.43 14.90 9.13
CA VAL A 162 6.58 16.33 9.41
C VAL A 162 5.45 16.83 10.29
N ILE A 163 5.72 17.89 11.04
CA ILE A 163 4.74 18.57 11.87
C ILE A 163 4.58 19.99 11.32
N VAL A 164 3.35 20.35 10.95
CA VAL A 164 3.03 21.64 10.34
C VAL A 164 1.79 22.26 10.96
N ASP A 165 1.65 23.58 10.83
CA ASP A 165 0.37 24.27 11.13
C ASP A 165 -0.66 23.87 10.05
N GLU A 166 -1.92 23.64 10.45
CA GLU A 166 -3.01 23.27 9.51
C GLU A 166 -3.16 24.32 8.40
N LYS A 167 -2.88 25.59 8.68
CA LYS A 167 -2.93 26.67 7.69
C LYS A 167 -1.97 26.52 6.52
N LEU A 168 -0.90 25.73 6.71
CA LEU A 168 0.10 25.42 5.68
C LEU A 168 -0.30 24.21 4.82
N THR A 169 -1.47 23.65 5.06
CA THR A 169 -2.00 22.52 4.29
C THR A 169 -3.15 22.93 3.41
N ILE A 170 -3.32 22.27 2.28
CA ILE A 170 -4.48 22.40 1.40
C ILE A 170 -5.25 21.08 1.44
N LYS A 171 -6.49 21.10 1.91
CA LYS A 171 -7.37 19.92 1.90
C LYS A 171 -7.73 19.54 0.46
N THR A 172 -7.64 18.25 0.16
CA THR A 172 -8.01 17.71 -1.16
C THR A 172 -9.13 16.70 -1.02
N THR A 173 -9.77 16.38 -2.14
CA THR A 173 -10.70 15.25 -2.21
C THR A 173 -10.02 13.96 -2.65
N LEU A 174 -8.69 13.97 -2.79
CA LEU A 174 -7.90 12.78 -3.15
C LEU A 174 -8.12 11.66 -2.14
N THR A 175 -8.41 10.50 -2.64
CA THR A 175 -8.37 9.27 -1.83
C THR A 175 -6.94 8.82 -1.62
N LEU A 176 -6.72 7.99 -0.60
CA LEU A 176 -5.41 7.38 -0.35
C LEU A 176 -4.91 6.60 -1.56
N GLN A 177 -5.81 5.90 -2.26
CA GLN A 177 -5.49 5.12 -3.46
C GLN A 177 -5.03 6.01 -4.61
N GLU A 178 -5.74 7.11 -4.88
CA GLU A 178 -5.38 8.08 -5.93
C GLU A 178 -4.03 8.73 -5.64
N ALA A 179 -3.79 9.17 -4.40
CA ALA A 179 -2.50 9.72 -4.01
C ALA A 179 -1.36 8.68 -4.10
N SER A 180 -1.62 7.42 -3.72
CA SER A 180 -0.63 6.34 -3.87
C SER A 180 -0.34 6.04 -5.34
N SER A 181 -1.35 6.03 -6.22
CA SER A 181 -1.16 5.85 -7.66
C SER A 181 -0.27 6.94 -8.27
N PHE A 182 -0.52 8.21 -7.90
CA PHE A 182 0.32 9.33 -8.29
C PHE A 182 1.79 9.14 -7.89
N ILE A 183 2.03 8.68 -6.65
CA ILE A 183 3.39 8.48 -6.12
C ILE A 183 4.09 7.30 -6.80
N ILE A 184 3.40 6.16 -6.95
CA ILE A 184 3.95 4.95 -7.58
C ILE A 184 4.25 5.19 -9.05
N SER A 185 3.39 5.94 -9.75
CA SER A 185 3.57 6.29 -11.16
C SER A 185 4.58 7.43 -11.38
N MET A 186 5.20 7.96 -10.32
CA MET A 186 6.10 9.12 -10.39
C MET A 186 5.44 10.34 -11.07
N GLY A 187 4.13 10.53 -10.82
CA GLY A 187 3.34 11.62 -11.37
C GLY A 187 2.76 11.38 -12.77
N ALA A 188 3.00 10.22 -13.38
CA ALA A 188 2.43 9.89 -14.68
C ALA A 188 0.89 9.75 -14.62
N ASP A 189 0.37 9.17 -13.52
CA ASP A 189 -1.03 9.19 -13.19
C ASP A 189 -1.30 10.37 -12.27
N PHE A 190 -1.99 11.40 -12.78
CA PHE A 190 -2.30 12.62 -12.03
C PHE A 190 -3.81 12.77 -11.85
N PRO A 191 -4.37 12.15 -10.81
CA PRO A 191 -5.80 12.20 -10.52
C PRO A 191 -6.23 13.60 -10.09
N LYS A 192 -7.46 13.99 -10.45
CA LYS A 192 -8.07 15.27 -10.06
C LYS A 192 -7.21 16.50 -10.36
N LYS A 193 -6.53 16.47 -11.50
CA LYS A 193 -5.62 17.52 -11.95
C LYS A 193 -6.26 18.91 -11.91
N GLU A 194 -7.50 19.04 -12.36
CA GLU A 194 -8.23 20.29 -12.41
C GLU A 194 -8.51 20.85 -11.00
N GLU A 195 -8.95 20.01 -10.07
CA GLU A 195 -9.17 20.40 -8.66
C GLU A 195 -7.89 20.91 -8.01
N ILE A 196 -6.79 20.17 -8.22
CA ILE A 196 -5.49 20.55 -7.65
C ILE A 196 -5.00 21.86 -8.24
N ALA A 197 -5.10 22.03 -9.56
CA ALA A 197 -4.70 23.28 -10.22
C ALA A 197 -5.51 24.48 -9.75
N GLU A 198 -6.83 24.33 -9.58
CA GLU A 198 -7.70 25.36 -9.04
C GLU A 198 -7.28 25.77 -7.62
N LYS A 199 -7.08 24.80 -6.73
CA LYS A 199 -6.70 25.05 -5.34
C LYS A 199 -5.32 25.71 -5.19
N LEU A 200 -4.40 25.42 -6.09
CA LEU A 200 -3.07 26.04 -6.10
C LEU A 200 -3.07 27.44 -6.71
N ASN A 201 -3.97 27.74 -7.67
CA ASN A 201 -4.07 29.07 -8.29
C ASN A 201 -4.78 30.13 -7.42
N VAL A 202 -5.51 29.70 -6.38
CA VAL A 202 -6.24 30.61 -5.45
C VAL A 202 -5.32 31.11 -4.31
N ARG A 203 -4.08 30.64 -4.25
CA ARG A 203 -3.08 31.02 -3.25
C ARG A 203 -1.96 31.85 -3.86
#